data_bb8612fbc77831da44c905d554195fc9
#
_entry.id   bb8612fbc77831da44c905d554195fc9
#
_cell.length_a   1.000
_cell.length_b   1.000
_cell.length_c   1.000
_cell.angle_alpha   90.00
_cell.angle_beta   90.00
_cell.angle_gamma   90.00
#
_symmetry.space_group_name_H-M   'P 1'
#
loop_
_entity.id
_entity.type
_entity.pdbx_description
1 polymer ?
#
loop_
_entity_poly.entity_id
_entity_poly.type
_entity_poly.pdbx_seq_one_letter_code
_entity_poly.pdbx_strand_id
1 'polypeptide(L)'
;MKFAAIALAAAALAAGSATAADRVTDVEFLKANRCKGLATSITGVVDPASLDSFIKAERGSRAMYINERATEEFNKARKEGKSADRRERLTAELTGPCQAFLSGGSSMAKQ
;
A
#
# COMPACT_ATOMS: atom_id res chain seq x y z
N MET A 1 14.16 -44.17 -16.63
CA MET A 1 14.88 -44.09 -15.46
C MET A 1 15.55 -42.80 -15.18
N LYS A 2 15.88 -42.01 -16.13
CA LYS A 2 16.66 -40.81 -15.89
C LYS A 2 15.88 -39.58 -15.93
N PHE A 3 14.58 -39.62 -15.97
CA PHE A 3 13.78 -38.45 -16.23
C PHE A 3 13.27 -37.77 -15.00
N ALA A 4 13.44 -38.38 -13.84
CA ALA A 4 12.88 -37.84 -12.61
C ALA A 4 13.61 -36.59 -12.10
N ALA A 5 14.86 -36.45 -12.51
CA ALA A 5 15.66 -35.34 -11.96
C ALA A 5 15.30 -33.96 -12.50
N ILE A 6 14.61 -33.90 -13.61
CA ILE A 6 14.37 -32.66 -14.28
C ILE A 6 13.24 -31.84 -13.64
N ALA A 7 12.30 -32.51 -13.04
CA ALA A 7 11.13 -31.86 -12.50
C ALA A 7 11.39 -30.95 -11.28
N LEU A 8 12.49 -31.23 -10.57
CA LEU A 8 12.76 -30.52 -9.34
C LEU A 8 13.25 -29.08 -9.51
N ALA A 9 13.90 -28.81 -10.63
CA ALA A 9 14.47 -27.49 -10.85
C ALA A 9 13.41 -26.43 -11.05
N ALA A 10 12.28 -26.80 -11.62
CA ALA A 10 11.24 -25.83 -11.94
C ALA A 10 10.54 -25.28 -10.69
N ALA A 11 10.44 -26.11 -9.66
CA ALA A 11 9.75 -25.68 -8.44
C ALA A 11 10.53 -24.62 -7.67
N ALA A 12 11.84 -24.68 -7.72
CA ALA A 12 12.65 -23.72 -6.99
C ALA A 12 12.55 -22.32 -7.59
N LEU A 13 12.42 -22.22 -8.90
CA LEU A 13 12.30 -20.94 -9.56
C LEU A 13 10.98 -20.24 -9.23
N ALA A 14 9.92 -21.02 -9.16
CA ALA A 14 8.61 -20.44 -8.87
C ALA A 14 8.56 -19.84 -7.46
N ALA A 15 9.19 -20.50 -6.51
CA ALA A 15 9.20 -20.01 -5.13
C ALA A 15 9.96 -18.67 -5.01
N GLY A 16 11.07 -18.54 -5.73
CA GLY A 16 11.82 -17.30 -5.70
C GLY A 16 11.06 -16.12 -6.27
N SER A 17 10.31 -16.34 -7.34
CA SER A 17 9.54 -15.28 -7.95
C SER A 17 8.41 -14.79 -7.05
N ALA A 18 7.74 -15.71 -6.37
CA ALA A 18 6.64 -15.35 -5.49
C ALA A 18 7.11 -14.47 -4.33
N THR A 19 8.28 -14.78 -3.77
CA THR A 19 8.82 -14.02 -2.64
C THR A 19 9.10 -12.57 -3.03
N ALA A 20 9.66 -12.36 -4.22
CA ALA A 20 9.99 -11.01 -4.66
C ALA A 20 8.75 -10.16 -4.90
N ALA A 21 7.64 -10.77 -5.32
CA ALA A 21 6.43 -10.05 -5.63
C ALA A 21 5.70 -9.52 -4.40
N ASP A 22 6.01 -10.06 -3.22
CA ASP A 22 5.30 -9.68 -2.00
C ASP A 22 5.84 -8.44 -1.32
N ARG A 23 6.91 -7.86 -1.84
CA ARG A 23 7.52 -6.71 -1.19
C ARG A 23 6.77 -5.42 -1.44
N VAL A 24 6.59 -4.66 -0.38
CA VAL A 24 6.00 -3.32 -0.45
C VAL A 24 7.10 -2.33 -0.80
N THR A 25 6.86 -1.50 -1.80
CA THR A 25 7.84 -0.50 -2.23
C THR A 25 7.67 0.81 -1.47
N ASP A 26 8.68 1.68 -1.57
CA ASP A 26 8.58 3.02 -0.99
C ASP A 26 7.40 3.79 -1.59
N VAL A 27 7.18 3.65 -2.89
CA VAL A 27 6.08 4.34 -3.57
C VAL A 27 4.74 3.90 -2.99
N GLU A 28 4.58 2.61 -2.74
CA GLU A 28 3.35 2.10 -2.15
C GLU A 28 3.15 2.58 -0.73
N PHE A 29 4.24 2.65 0.02
CA PHE A 29 4.19 3.19 1.37
C PHE A 29 3.74 4.66 1.37
N LEU A 30 4.29 5.46 0.46
CA LEU A 30 3.91 6.86 0.33
C LEU A 30 2.44 6.99 -0.07
N LYS A 31 1.98 6.14 -0.98
CA LYS A 31 0.57 6.14 -1.39
C LYS A 31 -0.36 5.80 -0.23
N ALA A 32 0.02 4.86 0.62
CA ALA A 32 -0.78 4.51 1.78
C ALA A 32 -0.93 5.71 2.72
N ASN A 33 0.14 6.47 2.90
CA ASN A 33 0.10 7.67 3.73
C ASN A 33 -0.78 8.75 3.10
N ARG A 34 -0.75 8.89 1.79
CA ARG A 34 -1.67 9.77 1.08
C ARG A 34 -3.11 9.35 1.31
N CYS A 35 -3.39 8.06 1.17
CA CYS A 35 -4.74 7.54 1.39
C CYS A 35 -5.23 7.84 2.81
N LYS A 36 -4.36 7.72 3.80
CA LYS A 36 -4.73 8.02 5.17
C LYS A 36 -5.08 9.50 5.32
N GLY A 37 -4.31 10.38 4.67
CA GLY A 37 -4.59 11.81 4.70
C GLY A 37 -5.95 12.13 4.09
N LEU A 38 -6.27 11.52 2.96
CA LEU A 38 -7.58 11.69 2.33
C LEU A 38 -8.70 11.18 3.21
N ALA A 39 -8.51 10.00 3.81
CA ALA A 39 -9.52 9.40 4.67
C ALA A 39 -9.76 10.25 5.91
N THR A 40 -8.73 10.93 6.40
CA THR A 40 -8.86 11.81 7.56
C THR A 40 -9.73 13.02 7.26
N SER A 41 -9.61 13.57 6.06
CA SER A 41 -10.37 14.78 5.68
C SER A 41 -11.74 14.45 5.09
N ILE A 42 -11.86 13.35 4.35
CA ILE A 42 -13.12 12.95 3.73
C ILE A 42 -13.73 11.89 4.63
N THR A 43 -14.53 12.32 5.59
CA THR A 43 -15.09 11.44 6.59
C THR A 43 -16.19 10.56 6.01
N GLY A 44 -16.33 9.37 6.57
CA GLY A 44 -17.44 8.48 6.24
C GLY A 44 -17.22 7.57 5.03
N VAL A 45 -16.08 7.65 4.37
CA VAL A 45 -15.79 6.80 3.21
C VAL A 45 -14.87 5.63 3.59
N VAL A 46 -13.72 5.96 4.18
CA VAL A 46 -12.77 4.96 4.66
C VAL A 46 -12.30 5.40 6.04
N ASP A 47 -12.28 4.47 7.00
CA ASP A 47 -11.79 4.76 8.33
C ASP A 47 -10.27 4.89 8.27
N PRO A 48 -9.70 6.05 8.64
CA PRO A 48 -8.23 6.21 8.63
C PRO A 48 -7.51 5.15 9.44
N ALA A 49 -8.12 4.67 10.51
CA ALA A 49 -7.52 3.63 11.35
C ALA A 49 -7.30 2.33 10.58
N SER A 50 -8.08 2.09 9.55
CA SER A 50 -7.93 0.89 8.73
C SER A 50 -6.62 0.88 7.94
N LEU A 51 -6.04 2.05 7.74
CA LEU A 51 -4.77 2.18 7.02
C LEU A 51 -3.57 2.13 7.95
N ASP A 52 -3.80 2.33 9.24
CA ASP A 52 -2.71 2.39 10.22
C ASP A 52 -1.93 1.11 10.34
N SER A 53 -2.58 -0.04 10.23
CA SER A 53 -1.87 -1.32 10.35
C SER A 53 -0.82 -1.46 9.27
N PHE A 54 -1.18 -1.13 8.04
CA PHE A 54 -0.25 -1.19 6.92
C PHE A 54 0.91 -0.22 7.14
N ILE A 55 0.59 1.03 7.49
CA ILE A 55 1.60 2.07 7.66
C ILE A 55 2.57 1.74 8.79
N LYS A 56 2.05 1.30 9.93
CA LYS A 56 2.89 0.97 11.07
C LYS A 56 3.78 -0.23 10.79
N ALA A 57 3.26 -1.22 10.08
CA ALA A 57 4.04 -2.41 9.75
C ALA A 57 5.24 -2.05 8.86
N GLU A 58 5.08 -1.07 7.99
CA GLU A 58 6.13 -0.71 7.04
C GLU A 58 7.07 0.38 7.53
N ARG A 59 6.61 1.21 8.46
CA ARG A 59 7.38 2.37 8.90
C ARG A 59 8.76 2.01 9.43
N GLY A 60 8.86 0.95 10.21
CA GLY A 60 10.10 0.57 10.85
C GLY A 60 11.18 0.12 9.89
N SER A 61 10.79 -0.31 8.70
CA SER A 61 11.75 -0.79 7.71
C SER A 61 12.10 0.25 6.65
N ARG A 62 11.57 1.48 6.80
CA ARG A 62 11.82 2.55 5.83
C ARG A 62 12.92 3.48 6.30
N ALA A 63 13.68 4.03 5.33
CA ALA A 63 14.68 5.04 5.63
C ALA A 63 14.01 6.28 6.21
N MET A 64 14.76 7.03 7.02
CA MET A 64 14.20 8.21 7.67
C MET A 64 13.63 9.21 6.69
N TYR A 65 14.31 9.45 5.56
CA TYR A 65 13.82 10.43 4.61
C TYR A 65 12.53 9.98 3.94
N ILE A 66 12.31 8.67 3.81
CA ILE A 66 11.05 8.16 3.27
C ILE A 66 9.93 8.38 4.28
N ASN A 67 10.20 8.18 5.56
CA ASN A 67 9.21 8.46 6.61
C ASN A 67 8.83 9.93 6.64
N GLU A 68 9.80 10.81 6.40
CA GLU A 68 9.52 12.24 6.33
C GLU A 68 8.65 12.59 5.13
N ARG A 69 8.96 11.99 3.98
CA ARG A 69 8.13 12.17 2.79
C ARG A 69 6.74 11.66 3.02
N ALA A 70 6.61 10.56 3.73
CA ALA A 70 5.30 9.99 4.03
C ALA A 70 4.45 10.97 4.85
N THR A 71 5.06 11.63 5.81
CA THR A 71 4.37 12.63 6.60
C THR A 71 3.92 13.81 5.74
N GLU A 72 4.77 14.23 4.80
CA GLU A 72 4.41 15.29 3.86
C GLU A 72 3.24 14.89 2.97
N GLU A 73 3.27 13.66 2.47
CA GLU A 73 2.18 13.15 1.63
C GLU A 73 0.87 13.09 2.40
N PHE A 74 0.93 12.67 3.65
CA PHE A 74 -0.24 12.64 4.51
C PHE A 74 -0.81 14.05 4.69
N ASN A 75 0.04 15.02 5.05
CA ASN A 75 -0.41 16.39 5.30
C ASN A 75 -0.96 17.04 4.04
N LYS A 76 -0.32 16.81 2.91
CA LYS A 76 -0.76 17.34 1.63
C LYS A 76 -2.13 16.79 1.25
N ALA A 77 -2.30 15.50 1.39
CA ALA A 77 -3.57 14.84 1.07
C ALA A 77 -4.69 15.30 1.99
N ARG A 78 -4.37 15.50 3.27
CA ARG A 78 -5.35 15.98 4.22
C ARG A 78 -5.89 17.36 3.82
N LYS A 79 -5.01 18.21 3.30
CA LYS A 79 -5.42 19.52 2.81
C LYS A 79 -6.25 19.42 1.54
N GLU A 80 -5.82 18.55 0.61
CA GLU A 80 -6.56 18.33 -0.62
C GLU A 80 -7.99 17.85 -0.34
N GLY A 81 -8.12 16.96 0.63
CA GLY A 81 -9.41 16.38 0.96
C GLY A 81 -10.44 17.40 1.46
N LYS A 82 -10.00 18.60 1.82
CA LYS A 82 -10.91 19.64 2.25
C LYS A 82 -11.49 20.42 1.08
N SER A 83 -10.98 20.22 -0.12
CA SER A 83 -11.44 20.93 -1.30
C SER A 83 -12.74 20.32 -1.82
N ALA A 84 -13.80 21.11 -1.86
CA ALA A 84 -15.10 20.66 -2.37
C ALA A 84 -15.01 20.26 -3.85
N ASP A 85 -14.22 21.00 -4.62
CA ASP A 85 -14.07 20.75 -6.05
C ASP A 85 -13.46 19.41 -6.37
N ARG A 86 -12.65 18.87 -5.46
CA ARG A 86 -11.93 17.64 -5.68
C ARG A 86 -12.56 16.45 -4.97
N ARG A 87 -13.59 16.68 -4.20
CA ARG A 87 -14.16 15.64 -3.34
C ARG A 87 -14.57 14.39 -4.09
N GLU A 88 -15.22 14.54 -5.22
CA GLU A 88 -15.68 13.40 -5.99
C GLU A 88 -14.50 12.55 -6.48
N ARG A 89 -13.49 13.19 -7.03
CA ARG A 89 -12.31 12.49 -7.53
C ARG A 89 -11.54 11.82 -6.41
N LEU A 90 -11.38 12.52 -5.28
CA LEU A 90 -10.63 11.97 -4.15
C LEU A 90 -11.39 10.85 -3.46
N THR A 91 -12.71 10.93 -3.43
CA THR A 91 -13.53 9.84 -2.92
C THR A 91 -13.36 8.59 -3.79
N ALA A 92 -13.28 8.77 -5.10
CA ALA A 92 -13.03 7.66 -6.01
C ALA A 92 -11.65 7.04 -5.78
N GLU A 93 -10.67 7.86 -5.43
CA GLU A 93 -9.34 7.35 -5.08
C GLU A 93 -9.42 6.48 -3.82
N LEU A 94 -10.16 6.94 -2.81
CA LEU A 94 -10.34 6.18 -1.57
C LEU A 94 -11.02 4.85 -1.78
N THR A 95 -12.04 4.82 -2.64
CA THR A 95 -12.81 3.60 -2.87
C THR A 95 -12.21 2.71 -3.96
N GLY A 96 -11.19 3.19 -4.64
CA GLY A 96 -10.49 2.44 -5.68
C GLY A 96 -9.08 2.05 -5.24
N PRO A 97 -8.05 2.79 -5.68
CA PRO A 97 -6.67 2.42 -5.39
C PRO A 97 -6.34 2.24 -3.92
N CYS A 98 -6.96 3.03 -3.05
CA CYS A 98 -6.66 2.97 -1.62
C CYS A 98 -7.10 1.67 -0.97
N GLN A 99 -8.01 0.93 -1.59
CA GLN A 99 -8.51 -0.33 -1.02
C GLN A 99 -7.39 -1.37 -0.84
N ALA A 100 -6.34 -1.27 -1.66
CA ALA A 100 -5.23 -2.20 -1.59
C ALA A 100 -4.52 -2.18 -0.24
N PHE A 101 -4.65 -1.11 0.52
CA PHE A 101 -3.92 -0.95 1.80
C PHE A 101 -4.79 -1.25 3.02
N LEU A 102 -6.07 -1.52 2.84
CA LEU A 102 -6.99 -1.63 3.97
C LEU A 102 -6.82 -2.90 4.80
N SER A 103 -6.35 -3.95 4.21
CA SER A 103 -6.14 -5.19 4.94
C SER A 103 -4.67 -5.43 5.22
N GLY A 104 -3.98 -4.37 5.65
CA GLY A 104 -2.57 -4.48 6.04
C GLY A 104 -1.66 -4.90 4.92
N GLY A 105 -2.04 -4.61 3.68
CA GLY A 105 -1.25 -4.98 2.53
C GLY A 105 -1.52 -6.38 2.02
N SER A 106 -2.42 -7.11 2.66
CA SER A 106 -2.71 -8.49 2.24
C SER A 106 -3.22 -8.58 0.82
N SER A 107 -4.05 -7.64 0.41
CA SER A 107 -4.59 -7.67 -0.93
C SER A 107 -3.51 -7.40 -1.98
N MET A 108 -2.49 -6.65 -1.63
CA MET A 108 -1.37 -6.42 -2.53
C MET A 108 -0.51 -7.68 -2.66
N ALA A 109 -0.29 -8.36 -1.56
CA ALA A 109 0.50 -9.58 -1.56
C ALA A 109 -0.12 -10.67 -2.42
N LYS A 110 -1.42 -10.64 -2.57
CA LYS A 110 -2.12 -11.64 -3.37
C LYS A 110 -2.16 -11.32 -4.85
N GLN A 111 -1.81 -10.15 -5.22
CA GLN A 111 -1.77 -9.74 -6.60
C GLN A 111 -0.42 -10.03 -7.21
#